data_1a69dd3c635790c8b56cb5021e7c37be
#
_entry.id   1a69dd3c635790c8b56cb5021e7c37be
#
_cell.length_a   1.000
_cell.length_b   1.000
_cell.length_c   1.000
_cell.angle_alpha   90.00
_cell.angle_beta   90.00
_cell.angle_gamma   90.00
#
_symmetry.space_group_name_H-M   'P 1'
#
loop_
_entity.id
_entity.type
_entity.pdbx_description
1 polymer ?
#
loop_
_entity_poly.entity_id
_entity_poly.type
_entity_poly.pdbx_seq_one_letter_code
_entity_poly.pdbx_strand_id
1 'polypeptide(L)'
;MKYLQEHRENVWRACDKLLTEVLGVEWFIYHNIEYGLRSDLHNNIENHDKSKYELYEEFEPYDNYFYGEHNDEVEEKFAYAWLHHIHKNPHHWQHWILNNDDGTTKILDMPVVHIVEMICDWWAFSLKQNKPLEIISFYEKNKEHIMISDNTRRIVEEILEKIERKYENENTND
;
A
#
# COMPACT_ATOMS: atom_id res chain seq x y z
N MET A 1 -19.51 -2.79 0.65
CA MET A 1 -19.39 -2.29 -0.75
C MET A 1 -19.08 -0.80 -0.84
N LYS A 2 -19.84 0.12 -0.21
CA LYS A 2 -19.57 1.57 -0.24
C LYS A 2 -18.17 1.94 0.29
N TYR A 3 -17.73 1.34 1.39
CA TYR A 3 -16.40 1.57 1.96
C TYR A 3 -15.26 1.21 0.99
N LEU A 4 -15.33 0.06 0.32
CA LEU A 4 -14.29 -0.37 -0.62
C LEU A 4 -14.21 0.55 -1.85
N GLN A 5 -15.36 1.01 -2.35
CA GLN A 5 -15.39 1.98 -3.44
C GLN A 5 -14.74 3.30 -3.02
N GLU A 6 -15.12 3.82 -1.85
CA GLU A 6 -14.53 5.04 -1.27
C GLU A 6 -13.02 4.89 -1.04
N HIS A 7 -12.58 3.72 -0.56
CA HIS A 7 -11.16 3.43 -0.38
C HIS A 7 -10.41 3.48 -1.71
N ARG A 8 -10.89 2.81 -2.76
CA ARG A 8 -10.28 2.86 -4.10
C ARG A 8 -10.19 4.28 -4.66
N GLU A 9 -11.23 5.08 -4.48
CA GLU A 9 -11.22 6.49 -4.88
C GLU A 9 -10.14 7.28 -4.14
N ASN A 10 -9.93 7.00 -2.85
CA ASN A 10 -8.86 7.62 -2.06
C ASN A 10 -7.46 7.14 -2.47
N VAL A 11 -7.28 5.85 -2.79
CA VAL A 11 -6.02 5.32 -3.33
C VAL A 11 -5.71 5.95 -4.69
N TRP A 12 -6.72 6.13 -5.55
CA TRP A 12 -6.59 6.86 -6.82
C TRP A 12 -6.12 8.30 -6.61
N ARG A 13 -6.73 9.01 -5.67
CA ARG A 13 -6.34 10.38 -5.32
C ARG A 13 -4.92 10.45 -4.78
N ALA A 14 -4.53 9.49 -3.93
CA ALA A 14 -3.17 9.39 -3.41
C ALA A 14 -2.16 9.16 -4.54
N CYS A 15 -2.46 8.26 -5.47
CA CYS A 15 -1.63 7.99 -6.63
C CYS A 15 -1.47 9.22 -7.53
N ASP A 16 -2.57 9.90 -7.88
CA ASP A 16 -2.52 11.11 -8.70
C ASP A 16 -1.62 12.18 -8.06
N LYS A 17 -1.84 12.48 -6.77
CA LYS A 17 -1.00 13.43 -6.04
C LYS A 17 0.46 13.00 -5.96
N LEU A 18 0.72 11.73 -5.69
CA LEU A 18 2.09 11.21 -5.61
C LEU A 18 2.83 11.41 -6.94
N LEU A 19 2.17 11.08 -8.05
CA LEU A 19 2.76 11.16 -9.39
C LEU A 19 2.93 12.60 -9.91
N THR A 20 1.98 13.48 -9.61
CA THR A 20 1.93 14.83 -10.19
C THR A 20 2.61 15.87 -9.32
N GLU A 21 2.52 15.74 -7.99
CA GLU A 21 2.94 16.78 -7.05
C GLU A 21 4.23 16.42 -6.29
N VAL A 22 4.55 15.11 -6.14
CA VAL A 22 5.63 14.65 -5.25
C VAL A 22 6.82 14.06 -6.00
N LEU A 23 6.62 13.05 -6.84
CA LEU A 23 7.73 12.30 -7.44
C LEU A 23 8.32 12.97 -8.68
N GLY A 24 7.49 13.53 -9.55
CA GLY A 24 7.96 14.11 -10.82
C GLY A 24 8.50 13.07 -11.82
N VAL A 25 8.73 13.51 -13.06
CA VAL A 25 9.19 12.62 -14.15
C VAL A 25 10.62 12.11 -13.92
N GLU A 26 11.49 12.93 -13.34
CA GLU A 26 12.90 12.59 -13.11
C GLU A 26 13.07 11.42 -12.16
N TRP A 27 12.21 11.30 -11.15
CA TRP A 27 12.21 10.17 -10.21
C TRP A 27 11.96 8.85 -10.93
N PHE A 28 11.02 8.82 -11.86
CA PHE A 28 10.72 7.63 -12.66
C PHE A 28 11.87 7.23 -13.57
N ILE A 29 12.53 8.20 -14.20
CA ILE A 29 13.72 7.96 -15.04
C ILE A 29 14.86 7.38 -14.18
N TYR A 30 15.11 7.94 -13.01
CA TYR A 30 16.17 7.48 -12.11
C TYR A 30 15.98 6.02 -11.67
N HIS A 31 14.75 5.60 -11.43
CA HIS A 31 14.41 4.22 -11.06
C HIS A 31 14.23 3.29 -12.27
N ASN A 32 14.67 3.69 -13.48
CA ASN A 32 14.48 2.93 -14.73
C ASN A 32 13.03 2.50 -14.97
N ILE A 33 12.08 3.33 -14.54
CA ILE A 33 10.67 3.09 -14.73
C ILE A 33 10.31 3.55 -16.14
N GLU A 34 10.29 2.61 -17.09
CA GLU A 34 9.89 2.85 -18.47
C GLU A 34 8.45 3.35 -18.56
N TYR A 35 8.10 4.01 -19.69
CA TYR A 35 6.77 4.56 -19.94
C TYR A 35 5.63 3.54 -19.77
N GLY A 36 5.92 2.24 -19.98
CA GLY A 36 4.99 1.14 -19.75
C GLY A 36 4.59 0.95 -18.28
N LEU A 37 5.47 1.24 -17.34
CA LEU A 37 5.19 1.08 -15.91
C LEU A 37 4.17 2.10 -15.37
N ARG A 38 4.04 3.27 -15.99
CA ARG A 38 2.94 4.19 -15.67
C ARG A 38 1.58 3.59 -16.02
N SER A 39 1.52 2.86 -17.13
CA SER A 39 0.33 2.11 -17.53
C SER A 39 0.04 0.97 -16.55
N ASP A 40 1.09 0.26 -16.10
CA ASP A 40 0.96 -0.85 -15.15
C ASP A 40 0.52 -0.35 -13.77
N LEU A 41 1.10 0.76 -13.30
CA LEU A 41 0.67 1.38 -12.04
C LEU A 41 -0.78 1.85 -12.12
N HIS A 42 -1.18 2.50 -13.21
CA HIS A 42 -2.55 2.94 -13.42
C HIS A 42 -3.51 1.74 -13.39
N ASN A 43 -3.15 0.66 -14.09
CA ASN A 43 -3.95 -0.57 -14.10
C ASN A 43 -4.01 -1.23 -12.72
N ASN A 44 -2.90 -1.23 -11.95
CA ASN A 44 -2.88 -1.73 -10.59
C ASN A 44 -3.80 -0.94 -9.67
N ILE A 45 -3.74 0.40 -9.72
CA ILE A 45 -4.60 1.28 -8.92
C ILE A 45 -6.07 1.12 -9.30
N GLU A 46 -6.38 0.97 -10.60
CA GLU A 46 -7.76 0.72 -11.05
C GLU A 46 -8.30 -0.62 -10.53
N ASN A 47 -7.43 -1.63 -10.42
CA ASN A 47 -7.77 -2.95 -9.91
C ASN A 47 -7.39 -3.17 -8.44
N HIS A 48 -6.98 -2.11 -7.74
CA HIS A 48 -6.59 -2.17 -6.34
C HIS A 48 -7.67 -2.85 -5.49
N ASP A 49 -7.25 -3.84 -4.71
CA ASP A 49 -8.13 -4.62 -3.85
C ASP A 49 -9.32 -5.32 -4.55
N LYS A 50 -9.21 -5.52 -5.88
CA LYS A 50 -10.30 -6.13 -6.66
C LYS A 50 -10.66 -7.53 -6.14
N SER A 51 -9.72 -8.27 -5.58
CA SER A 51 -9.96 -9.56 -4.95
C SER A 51 -11.07 -9.51 -3.89
N LYS A 52 -11.16 -8.43 -3.13
CA LYS A 52 -12.22 -8.21 -2.13
C LYS A 52 -13.64 -8.10 -2.72
N TYR A 53 -13.76 -7.84 -4.03
CA TYR A 53 -15.05 -7.76 -4.72
C TYR A 53 -15.41 -9.04 -5.47
N GLU A 54 -14.42 -9.79 -5.91
CA GLU A 54 -14.61 -10.97 -6.74
C GLU A 54 -14.97 -12.20 -5.92
N LEU A 55 -14.56 -12.22 -4.66
CA LEU A 55 -14.78 -13.34 -3.76
C LEU A 55 -15.58 -12.87 -2.54
N TYR A 56 -16.86 -13.26 -2.51
CA TYR A 56 -17.72 -13.08 -1.34
C TYR A 56 -17.06 -13.64 -0.07
N GLU A 57 -16.28 -14.71 -0.23
CA GLU A 57 -15.50 -15.37 0.82
C GLU A 57 -14.38 -14.50 1.43
N GLU A 58 -13.91 -13.46 0.72
CA GLU A 58 -12.99 -12.46 1.29
C GLU A 58 -13.74 -11.33 1.99
N PHE A 59 -14.80 -10.82 1.38
CA PHE A 59 -15.49 -9.63 1.85
C PHE A 59 -16.20 -9.84 3.18
N GLU A 60 -16.93 -10.96 3.35
CA GLU A 60 -17.69 -11.23 4.57
C GLU A 60 -16.80 -11.34 5.83
N PRO A 61 -15.65 -12.05 5.81
CA PRO A 61 -14.74 -12.07 6.94
C PRO A 61 -14.18 -10.68 7.30
N TYR A 62 -13.89 -9.84 6.32
CA TYR A 62 -13.45 -8.46 6.57
C TYR A 62 -14.52 -7.62 7.24
N ASP A 63 -15.75 -7.66 6.72
CA ASP A 63 -16.87 -6.89 7.26
C ASP A 63 -17.17 -7.33 8.70
N ASN A 64 -17.21 -8.62 8.96
CA ASN A 64 -17.42 -9.16 10.29
C ASN A 64 -16.29 -8.82 11.27
N TYR A 65 -15.02 -8.87 10.84
CA TYR A 65 -13.87 -8.54 11.69
C TYR A 65 -13.85 -7.06 12.09
N PHE A 66 -14.11 -6.15 11.16
CA PHE A 66 -14.01 -4.70 11.43
C PHE A 66 -15.29 -4.08 11.99
N TYR A 67 -16.45 -4.67 11.73
CA TYR A 67 -17.76 -4.07 12.05
C TYR A 67 -18.73 -5.01 12.79
N GLY A 68 -18.39 -6.28 12.89
CA GLY A 68 -19.20 -7.29 13.57
C GLY A 68 -18.77 -7.58 15.00
N GLU A 69 -19.25 -8.71 15.54
CA GLU A 69 -18.85 -9.20 16.84
C GLU A 69 -17.53 -9.97 16.76
N HIS A 70 -16.57 -9.63 17.62
CA HIS A 70 -15.29 -10.35 17.72
C HIS A 70 -15.47 -11.66 18.49
N ASN A 71 -15.09 -12.76 17.83
CA ASN A 71 -14.96 -14.08 18.44
C ASN A 71 -13.92 -14.90 17.66
N ASP A 72 -13.50 -16.05 18.22
CA ASP A 72 -12.44 -16.90 17.64
C ASP A 72 -12.76 -17.35 16.19
N GLU A 73 -14.04 -17.62 15.89
CA GLU A 73 -14.45 -18.03 14.54
C GLU A 73 -14.29 -16.88 13.52
N VAL A 74 -14.62 -15.65 13.92
CA VAL A 74 -14.45 -14.46 13.07
C VAL A 74 -12.98 -14.18 12.85
N GLU A 75 -12.15 -14.30 13.88
CA GLU A 75 -10.70 -14.11 13.76
C GLU A 75 -10.06 -15.16 12.85
N GLU A 76 -10.46 -16.43 12.96
CA GLU A 76 -9.97 -17.50 12.10
C GLU A 76 -10.37 -17.26 10.63
N LYS A 77 -11.62 -16.95 10.36
CA LYS A 77 -12.09 -16.64 9.00
C LYS A 77 -11.38 -15.43 8.41
N PHE A 78 -11.18 -14.40 9.22
CA PHE A 78 -10.42 -13.22 8.79
C PHE A 78 -8.97 -13.57 8.46
N ALA A 79 -8.30 -14.42 9.24
CA ALA A 79 -6.92 -14.83 8.98
C ALA A 79 -6.78 -15.52 7.61
N TYR A 80 -7.72 -16.40 7.22
CA TYR A 80 -7.72 -17.02 5.89
C TYR A 80 -8.02 -16.00 4.78
N ALA A 81 -8.98 -15.12 4.98
CA ALA A 81 -9.28 -14.05 4.03
C ALA A 81 -8.09 -13.11 3.83
N TRP A 82 -7.41 -12.75 4.93
CA TRP A 82 -6.20 -11.94 4.91
C TRP A 82 -5.06 -12.64 4.16
N LEU A 83 -4.81 -13.92 4.47
CA LEU A 83 -3.79 -14.71 3.78
C LEU A 83 -4.03 -14.75 2.25
N HIS A 84 -5.27 -15.02 1.83
CA HIS A 84 -5.65 -15.00 0.43
C HIS A 84 -5.41 -13.61 -0.18
N HIS A 85 -5.81 -12.55 0.54
CA HIS A 85 -5.69 -11.19 0.09
C HIS A 85 -4.23 -10.78 -0.18
N ILE A 86 -3.33 -11.00 0.77
CA ILE A 86 -1.90 -10.65 0.63
C ILE A 86 -1.22 -11.46 -0.48
N HIS A 87 -1.66 -12.69 -0.76
CA HIS A 87 -1.14 -13.49 -1.85
C HIS A 87 -1.64 -13.04 -3.22
N LYS A 88 -2.83 -12.44 -3.29
CA LYS A 88 -3.41 -11.94 -4.55
C LYS A 88 -2.99 -10.51 -4.90
N ASN A 89 -2.58 -9.73 -3.90
CA ASN A 89 -2.32 -8.31 -4.06
C ASN A 89 -0.84 -7.98 -3.78
N PRO A 90 0.00 -7.88 -4.82
CA PRO A 90 1.45 -7.68 -4.69
C PRO A 90 1.87 -6.33 -4.05
N HIS A 91 0.94 -5.39 -3.85
CA HIS A 91 1.21 -4.16 -3.10
C HIS A 91 1.34 -4.40 -1.59
N HIS A 92 0.97 -5.58 -1.08
CA HIS A 92 1.26 -5.97 0.30
C HIS A 92 2.67 -6.51 0.43
N TRP A 93 3.47 -5.95 1.36
CA TRP A 93 4.85 -6.38 1.57
C TRP A 93 4.98 -7.86 1.96
N GLN A 94 3.97 -8.44 2.64
CA GLN A 94 3.94 -9.86 3.00
C GLN A 94 3.96 -10.79 1.78
N HIS A 95 3.47 -10.32 0.63
CA HIS A 95 3.53 -11.06 -0.64
C HIS A 95 4.97 -11.42 -1.05
N TRP A 96 5.95 -10.64 -0.61
CA TRP A 96 7.36 -10.75 -0.98
C TRP A 96 8.20 -11.51 0.03
N ILE A 97 7.56 -12.21 0.97
CA ILE A 97 8.21 -13.09 1.93
C ILE A 97 8.12 -14.54 1.43
N LEU A 98 9.27 -15.09 1.03
CA LEU A 98 9.38 -16.46 0.58
C LEU A 98 9.78 -17.36 1.76
N ASN A 99 8.93 -18.30 2.11
CA ASN A 99 9.26 -19.40 3.00
C ASN A 99 9.65 -20.62 2.17
N ASN A 100 10.90 -21.08 2.30
CA ASN A 100 11.44 -22.21 1.58
C ASN A 100 11.08 -23.53 2.27
N ASP A 101 11.12 -24.63 1.51
CA ASP A 101 10.83 -25.99 2.02
C ASP A 101 11.80 -26.45 3.13
N ASP A 102 13.00 -25.88 3.20
CA ASP A 102 13.99 -26.13 4.23
C ASP A 102 13.75 -25.33 5.53
N GLY A 103 12.66 -24.57 5.59
CA GLY A 103 12.29 -23.74 6.72
C GLY A 103 12.99 -22.37 6.78
N THR A 104 13.83 -22.04 5.80
CA THR A 104 14.43 -20.70 5.73
C THR A 104 13.46 -19.68 5.13
N THR A 105 13.56 -18.45 5.58
CA THR A 105 12.76 -17.32 5.06
C THR A 105 13.66 -16.37 4.29
N LYS A 106 13.22 -15.96 3.10
CA LYS A 106 13.88 -14.95 2.28
C LYS A 106 12.94 -13.78 2.00
N ILE A 107 13.43 -12.56 2.23
CA ILE A 107 12.72 -11.33 1.85
C ILE A 107 13.19 -10.93 0.46
N LEU A 108 12.24 -10.84 -0.47
CA LEU A 108 12.51 -10.48 -1.86
C LEU A 108 12.37 -8.98 -2.07
N ASP A 109 13.07 -8.44 -3.08
CA ASP A 109 12.87 -7.06 -3.52
C ASP A 109 11.47 -6.90 -4.12
N MET A 110 10.77 -5.90 -3.66
CA MET A 110 9.46 -5.53 -4.20
C MET A 110 9.65 -4.65 -5.44
N PRO A 111 9.02 -4.95 -6.57
CA PRO A 111 9.06 -4.09 -7.74
C PRO A 111 8.52 -2.69 -7.45
N VAL A 112 9.15 -1.68 -8.02
CA VAL A 112 8.83 -0.26 -7.72
C VAL A 112 7.36 0.08 -7.95
N VAL A 113 6.71 -0.50 -8.96
CA VAL A 113 5.29 -0.31 -9.23
C VAL A 113 4.41 -0.69 -8.02
N HIS A 114 4.74 -1.79 -7.35
CA HIS A 114 4.01 -2.26 -6.17
C HIS A 114 4.40 -1.48 -4.91
N ILE A 115 5.65 -0.98 -4.82
CA ILE A 115 6.04 -0.05 -3.75
C ILE A 115 5.20 1.22 -3.83
N VAL A 116 5.08 1.80 -5.02
CA VAL A 116 4.28 3.01 -5.22
C VAL A 116 2.81 2.76 -4.90
N GLU A 117 2.23 1.63 -5.33
CA GLU A 117 0.87 1.23 -5.01
C GLU A 117 0.67 1.07 -3.49
N MET A 118 1.59 0.41 -2.78
CA MET A 118 1.58 0.26 -1.34
C MET A 118 1.60 1.61 -0.61
N ILE A 119 2.44 2.53 -1.05
CA ILE A 119 2.49 3.89 -0.49
C ILE A 119 1.17 4.63 -0.75
N CYS A 120 0.58 4.50 -1.93
CA CYS A 120 -0.71 5.12 -2.24
C CYS A 120 -1.82 4.56 -1.34
N ASP A 121 -1.83 3.26 -1.07
CA ASP A 121 -2.77 2.62 -0.15
C ASP A 121 -2.61 3.19 1.28
N TRP A 122 -1.41 3.23 1.83
CA TRP A 122 -1.16 3.80 3.15
C TRP A 122 -1.53 5.29 3.21
N TRP A 123 -1.17 6.04 2.18
CA TRP A 123 -1.40 7.49 2.13
C TRP A 123 -2.85 7.87 1.94
N ALA A 124 -3.64 7.00 1.32
CA ALA A 124 -5.08 7.20 1.13
C ALA A 124 -5.82 7.46 2.46
N PHE A 125 -5.42 6.76 3.53
CA PHE A 125 -5.98 6.97 4.88
C PHE A 125 -5.62 8.34 5.45
N SER A 126 -4.38 8.79 5.26
CA SER A 126 -3.91 10.11 5.70
C SER A 126 -4.62 11.24 4.94
N LEU A 127 -4.75 11.11 3.63
CA LEU A 127 -5.43 12.10 2.78
C LEU A 127 -6.93 12.17 3.06
N LYS A 128 -7.59 11.05 3.35
CA LYS A 128 -9.00 11.01 3.76
C LYS A 128 -9.24 11.84 5.02
N GLN A 129 -8.29 11.92 5.92
CA GLN A 129 -8.35 12.68 7.16
C GLN A 129 -7.86 14.13 7.01
N ASN A 130 -7.47 14.57 5.81
CA ASN A 130 -6.78 15.84 5.56
C ASN A 130 -5.50 16.03 6.38
N LYS A 131 -4.78 14.94 6.62
CA LYS A 131 -3.51 14.90 7.38
C LYS A 131 -2.41 14.23 6.55
N PRO A 132 -1.92 14.86 5.49
CA PRO A 132 -1.01 14.23 4.54
C PRO A 132 0.28 13.69 5.18
N LEU A 133 0.75 14.27 6.29
CA LEU A 133 1.94 13.84 7.01
C LEU A 133 1.71 12.67 7.98
N GLU A 134 0.47 12.24 8.19
CA GLU A 134 0.17 11.10 9.10
C GLU A 134 0.79 9.78 8.60
N ILE A 135 1.03 9.64 7.30
CA ILE A 135 1.73 8.48 6.72
C ILE A 135 3.16 8.33 7.28
N ILE A 136 3.85 9.45 7.57
CA ILE A 136 5.20 9.43 8.15
C ILE A 136 5.13 8.83 9.56
N SER A 137 4.22 9.34 10.38
CA SER A 137 3.99 8.84 11.74
C SER A 137 3.58 7.37 11.74
N PHE A 138 2.73 6.96 10.80
CA PHE A 138 2.35 5.57 10.60
C PHE A 138 3.57 4.69 10.30
N TYR A 139 4.41 5.09 9.33
CA TYR A 139 5.59 4.33 8.94
C TYR A 139 6.58 4.23 10.11
N GLU A 140 6.94 5.33 10.74
CA GLU A 140 7.87 5.35 11.87
C GLU A 140 7.44 4.43 13.02
N LYS A 141 6.15 4.40 13.32
CA LYS A 141 5.59 3.52 14.36
C LYS A 141 5.65 2.04 14.01
N ASN A 142 5.56 1.71 12.71
CA ASN A 142 5.39 0.33 12.26
C ASN A 142 6.63 -0.25 11.55
N LYS A 143 7.63 0.55 11.19
CA LYS A 143 8.76 0.14 10.33
C LYS A 143 9.54 -1.08 10.83
N GLU A 144 9.61 -1.29 12.15
CA GLU A 144 10.28 -2.45 12.75
C GLU A 144 9.49 -3.77 12.55
N HIS A 145 8.19 -3.67 12.26
CA HIS A 145 7.31 -4.81 11.98
C HIS A 145 7.12 -5.04 10.47
N ILE A 146 7.51 -4.08 9.64
CA ILE A 146 7.41 -4.17 8.18
C ILE A 146 8.66 -4.89 7.65
N MET A 147 8.49 -6.17 7.26
CA MET A 147 9.57 -7.03 6.78
C MET A 147 9.76 -6.86 5.26
N ILE A 148 10.54 -5.88 4.87
CA ILE A 148 10.93 -5.60 3.48
C ILE A 148 12.45 -5.63 3.33
N SER A 149 12.94 -5.88 2.11
CA SER A 149 14.38 -5.86 1.83
C SER A 149 14.97 -4.46 2.00
N ASP A 150 16.29 -4.37 2.20
CA ASP A 150 16.97 -3.08 2.32
C ASP A 150 16.77 -2.19 1.09
N ASN A 151 16.76 -2.79 -0.10
CA ASN A 151 16.51 -2.05 -1.33
C ASN A 151 15.07 -1.51 -1.41
N THR A 152 14.09 -2.33 -1.04
CA THR A 152 12.68 -1.90 -0.94
C THR A 152 12.52 -0.79 0.09
N ARG A 153 13.13 -0.93 1.26
CA ARG A 153 13.09 0.05 2.36
C ARG A 153 13.64 1.40 1.93
N ARG A 154 14.80 1.40 1.25
CA ARG A 154 15.41 2.62 0.73
C ARG A 154 14.46 3.38 -0.21
N ILE A 155 13.73 2.68 -1.07
CA ILE A 155 12.79 3.33 -2.01
C ILE A 155 11.55 3.84 -1.26
N VAL A 156 11.03 3.08 -0.29
CA VAL A 156 9.92 3.51 0.57
C VAL A 156 10.29 4.81 1.30
N GLU A 157 11.43 4.83 1.97
CA GLU A 157 11.89 5.99 2.74
C GLU A 157 12.16 7.21 1.84
N GLU A 158 12.72 7.01 0.64
CA GLU A 158 12.88 8.07 -0.34
C GLU A 158 11.54 8.72 -0.74
N ILE A 159 10.51 7.92 -0.97
CA ILE A 159 9.18 8.44 -1.31
C ILE A 159 8.59 9.20 -0.13
N LEU A 160 8.68 8.65 1.09
CA LEU A 160 8.16 9.28 2.30
C LEU A 160 8.85 10.63 2.59
N GLU A 161 10.17 10.72 2.45
CA GLU A 161 10.91 11.99 2.56
C GLU A 161 10.42 13.05 1.55
N LYS A 162 10.09 12.63 0.32
CA LYS A 162 9.58 13.57 -0.69
C LYS A 162 8.17 14.07 -0.33
N ILE A 163 7.31 13.21 0.22
CA ILE A 163 6.00 13.60 0.75
C ILE A 163 6.19 14.60 1.90
N GLU A 164 7.05 14.30 2.86
CA GLU A 164 7.33 15.14 4.03
C GLU A 164 7.79 16.53 3.59
N ARG A 165 8.83 16.62 2.77
CA ARG A 165 9.38 17.90 2.24
C ARG A 165 8.33 18.73 1.51
N LYS A 166 7.45 18.09 0.73
CA LYS A 166 6.39 18.78 -0.01
C LYS A 166 5.42 19.49 0.94
N TYR A 167 4.92 18.77 1.94
CA TYR A 167 3.85 19.26 2.82
C TYR A 167 4.35 20.08 4.01
N GLU A 168 5.62 19.94 4.42
CA GLU A 168 6.25 20.86 5.39
C GLU A 168 6.46 22.24 4.78
N ASN A 169 6.92 22.30 3.52
CA ASN A 169 7.12 23.56 2.82
C ASN A 169 5.80 24.32 2.55
N GLU A 170 4.69 23.64 2.37
CA GLU A 170 3.36 24.25 2.24
C GLU A 170 2.92 24.89 3.55
N ASN A 171 3.12 24.21 4.68
CA ASN A 171 2.76 24.72 6.02
C ASN A 171 3.62 25.92 6.48
N THR A 172 4.79 26.13 5.89
CA THR A 172 5.67 27.26 6.24
C THR A 172 5.41 28.52 5.41
N ASN A 173 4.60 28.43 4.35
CA ASN A 173 4.28 29.54 3.45
C ASN A 173 2.86 30.13 3.64
N ASP A 174 2.09 29.59 4.56
CA ASP A 174 0.80 30.11 5.02
C ASP A 174 0.96 30.83 6.37
#